data_90e754423fff2453c500d8f5c6b27675
#
_entry.id   90e754423fff2453c500d8f5c6b27675
#
_cell.length_a   1.000
_cell.length_b   1.000
_cell.length_c   1.000
_cell.angle_alpha   90.00
_cell.angle_beta   90.00
_cell.angle_gamma   90.00
#
_symmetry.space_group_name_H-M   'P 1'
#
loop_
_entity.id
_entity.type
_entity.pdbx_description
1 polymer ?
#
loop_
_entity_poly.entity_id
_entity_poly.type
_entity_poly.pdbx_seq_one_letter_code
_entity_poly.pdbx_strand_id
1 'polypeptide(L)'
;MKLKINTGRGVFQYKFQVIYEGVKVMNQEISRENLLIFKRLADNVGLRFSLAYGTMLGAIREHDFIPHDEDIDLCILQEDIETFKNLLWDLREEGFEVMRFDRRNSLCSLIRKGEYIDIYIFRKLCEGVREFNGEAIWEKYLTVLEEIDFQGGKFLIAKEAADFCLFEYGESWQTPIAMKPYDMAWYQKKLSQLFWWLHFNLPDCLFFPWMQRNGEGKIEAFNKKVDRYNKIAGKTVYDKIPEGIYHIAKTKK
;
A
#
# COMPACT_ATOMS: atom_id res chain seq x y z
N MET A 1 0.35 15.71 15.45
CA MET A 1 1.54 16.41 14.89
C MET A 1 1.15 16.97 13.52
N LYS A 2 1.50 18.24 13.20
CA LYS A 2 1.31 18.81 11.87
C LYS A 2 2.52 18.48 11.01
N LEU A 3 2.29 17.92 9.85
CA LEU A 3 3.32 17.53 8.88
C LEU A 3 3.09 18.25 7.54
N LYS A 4 4.11 18.20 6.68
CA LYS A 4 4.14 18.91 5.40
C LYS A 4 4.57 17.94 4.27
N ILE A 5 3.94 18.10 3.12
CA ILE A 5 4.30 17.43 1.87
C ILE A 5 4.62 18.54 0.86
N ASN A 6 5.80 18.52 0.27
CA ASN A 6 6.12 19.40 -0.84
C ASN A 6 5.48 18.84 -2.11
N THR A 7 4.71 19.66 -2.80
CA THR A 7 4.01 19.34 -4.06
C THR A 7 4.33 20.37 -5.11
N GLY A 8 4.07 20.10 -6.38
CA GLY A 8 4.19 21.09 -7.45
C GLY A 8 3.26 22.30 -7.31
N ARG A 9 2.17 22.15 -6.55
CA ARG A 9 1.17 23.22 -6.26
C ARG A 9 1.47 24.00 -4.96
N GLY A 10 2.55 23.64 -4.24
CA GLY A 10 2.95 24.28 -2.99
C GLY A 10 3.08 23.30 -1.82
N VAL A 11 3.15 23.84 -0.61
CA VAL A 11 3.32 23.03 0.62
C VAL A 11 1.97 22.57 1.16
N PHE A 12 1.66 21.30 0.98
CA PHE A 12 0.46 20.66 1.52
C PHE A 12 0.67 20.33 3.01
N GLN A 13 -0.16 20.86 3.88
CA GLN A 13 -0.10 20.59 5.32
C GLN A 13 -1.20 19.61 5.73
N TYR A 14 -0.88 18.66 6.59
CA TYR A 14 -1.83 17.72 7.14
C TYR A 14 -1.58 17.43 8.62
N LYS A 15 -2.59 16.90 9.31
CA LYS A 15 -2.51 16.47 10.70
C LYS A 15 -2.35 14.96 10.74
N PHE A 16 -1.14 14.49 11.11
CA PHE A 16 -0.90 13.05 11.26
C PHE A 16 -1.87 12.40 12.24
N GLN A 17 -2.43 11.28 11.85
CA GLN A 17 -3.29 10.43 12.66
C GLN A 17 -2.76 8.99 12.62
N VAL A 18 -2.81 8.28 13.75
CA VAL A 18 -2.43 6.87 13.82
C VAL A 18 -3.61 6.03 13.34
N ILE A 19 -3.35 5.12 12.42
CA ILE A 19 -4.28 4.07 12.01
C ILE A 19 -4.01 2.86 12.90
N TYR A 20 -5.06 2.27 13.43
CA TYR A 20 -4.99 1.05 14.22
C TYR A 20 -5.59 -0.08 13.38
N GLU A 21 -4.71 -0.86 12.76
CA GLU A 21 -5.07 -1.98 11.88
C GLU A 21 -5.73 -3.12 12.66
N GLY A 22 -6.66 -3.84 12.02
CA GLY A 22 -7.37 -4.99 12.60
C GLY A 22 -8.46 -4.63 13.64
N VAL A 23 -8.77 -3.36 13.84
CA VAL A 23 -9.71 -2.90 14.89
C VAL A 23 -11.10 -2.59 14.35
N LYS A 24 -11.21 -2.33 13.06
CA LYS A 24 -12.45 -1.87 12.44
C LYS A 24 -12.72 -2.64 11.14
N VAL A 25 -13.99 -2.88 10.84
CA VAL A 25 -14.43 -3.29 9.50
C VAL A 25 -14.91 -2.05 8.76
N MET A 26 -14.56 -1.91 7.48
CA MET A 26 -14.96 -0.76 6.69
C MET A 26 -16.47 -0.74 6.41
N ASN A 27 -17.02 0.46 6.26
CA ASN A 27 -18.33 0.67 5.68
C ASN A 27 -18.22 0.62 4.16
N GLN A 28 -18.67 -0.48 3.55
CA GLN A 28 -18.48 -0.74 2.12
C GLN A 28 -19.18 0.30 1.22
N GLU A 29 -20.31 0.89 1.63
CA GLU A 29 -20.99 1.91 0.85
C GLU A 29 -20.16 3.21 0.78
N ILE A 30 -19.64 3.66 1.94
CA ILE A 30 -18.76 4.83 2.01
C ILE A 30 -17.44 4.55 1.28
N SER A 31 -16.88 3.36 1.44
CA SER A 31 -15.64 2.94 0.77
C SER A 31 -15.80 2.93 -0.75
N ARG A 32 -16.94 2.42 -1.26
CA ARG A 32 -17.29 2.51 -2.69
C ARG A 32 -17.33 3.95 -3.18
N GLU A 33 -18.05 4.83 -2.48
CA GLU A 33 -18.12 6.26 -2.83
C GLU A 33 -16.71 6.87 -2.88
N ASN A 34 -15.89 6.60 -1.86
CA ASN A 34 -14.52 7.11 -1.77
C ASN A 34 -13.65 6.61 -2.94
N LEU A 35 -13.74 5.32 -3.27
CA LEU A 35 -13.00 4.71 -4.37
C LEU A 35 -13.37 5.33 -5.72
N LEU A 36 -14.66 5.56 -5.98
CA LEU A 36 -15.13 6.16 -7.23
C LEU A 36 -14.74 7.64 -7.35
N ILE A 37 -14.76 8.40 -6.25
CA ILE A 37 -14.28 9.78 -6.24
C ILE A 37 -12.77 9.81 -6.52
N PHE A 38 -11.99 8.97 -5.83
CA PHE A 38 -10.55 8.86 -6.06
C PHE A 38 -10.26 8.54 -7.53
N LYS A 39 -10.96 7.53 -8.09
CA LYS A 39 -10.80 7.15 -9.50
C LYS A 39 -11.08 8.32 -10.44
N ARG A 40 -12.20 9.00 -10.29
CA ARG A 40 -12.56 10.15 -11.14
C ARG A 40 -11.48 11.23 -11.12
N LEU A 41 -10.96 11.57 -9.94
CA LEU A 41 -9.92 12.59 -9.80
C LEU A 41 -8.58 12.12 -10.36
N ALA A 42 -8.21 10.85 -10.15
CA ALA A 42 -7.00 10.25 -10.71
C ALA A 42 -7.05 10.21 -12.24
N ASP A 43 -8.17 9.81 -12.83
CA ASP A 43 -8.37 9.80 -14.28
C ASP A 43 -8.24 11.20 -14.89
N ASN A 44 -8.77 12.22 -14.23
CA ASN A 44 -8.70 13.61 -14.70
C ASN A 44 -7.26 14.15 -14.83
N VAL A 45 -6.34 13.66 -14.02
CA VAL A 45 -4.92 14.07 -14.03
C VAL A 45 -4.01 13.03 -14.69
N GLY A 46 -4.57 11.95 -15.22
CA GLY A 46 -3.82 10.85 -15.85
C GLY A 46 -2.97 10.05 -14.86
N LEU A 47 -3.32 10.03 -13.58
CA LEU A 47 -2.65 9.21 -12.59
C LEU A 47 -3.04 7.74 -12.79
N ARG A 48 -2.06 6.90 -13.16
CA ARG A 48 -2.26 5.46 -13.28
C ARG A 48 -2.13 4.80 -11.92
N PHE A 49 -3.16 4.07 -11.50
CA PHE A 49 -3.16 3.27 -10.29
C PHE A 49 -3.84 1.93 -10.52
N SER A 50 -3.63 0.96 -9.66
CA SER A 50 -4.33 -0.32 -9.70
C SER A 50 -4.79 -0.74 -8.30
N LEU A 51 -5.81 -1.62 -8.25
CA LEU A 51 -6.21 -2.28 -7.01
C LEU A 51 -5.06 -3.18 -6.55
N ALA A 52 -4.87 -3.24 -5.22
CA ALA A 52 -3.80 -3.98 -4.60
C ALA A 52 -4.33 -4.89 -3.49
N TYR A 53 -3.54 -5.80 -3.00
CA TYR A 53 -3.72 -6.65 -1.81
C TYR A 53 -5.17 -7.07 -1.55
N GLY A 54 -5.75 -6.70 -0.41
CA GLY A 54 -7.11 -7.07 0.00
C GLY A 54 -8.18 -6.63 -0.98
N THR A 55 -8.07 -5.41 -1.52
CA THR A 55 -9.03 -4.91 -2.49
C THR A 55 -8.98 -5.66 -3.82
N MET A 56 -7.78 -5.99 -4.33
CA MET A 56 -7.65 -6.83 -5.52
C MET A 56 -8.13 -8.27 -5.27
N LEU A 57 -7.79 -8.85 -4.11
CA LEU A 57 -8.27 -10.17 -3.73
C LEU A 57 -9.80 -10.23 -3.68
N GLY A 58 -10.44 -9.21 -3.08
CA GLY A 58 -11.89 -9.08 -3.07
C GLY A 58 -12.47 -8.99 -4.46
N ALA A 59 -11.89 -8.17 -5.35
CA ALA A 59 -12.36 -7.99 -6.72
C ALA A 59 -12.35 -9.30 -7.53
N ILE A 60 -11.33 -10.15 -7.39
CA ILE A 60 -11.23 -11.41 -8.17
C ILE A 60 -11.92 -12.60 -7.52
N ARG A 61 -12.05 -12.63 -6.20
CA ARG A 61 -12.59 -13.76 -5.45
C ARG A 61 -14.06 -13.58 -5.09
N GLU A 62 -14.39 -12.41 -4.52
CA GLU A 62 -15.72 -12.09 -4.01
C GLU A 62 -16.56 -11.33 -5.08
N HIS A 63 -15.93 -10.74 -6.08
CA HIS A 63 -16.51 -9.73 -6.99
C HIS A 63 -17.06 -8.52 -6.24
N ASP A 64 -16.56 -8.30 -5.03
CA ASP A 64 -16.93 -7.25 -4.08
C ASP A 64 -15.76 -7.00 -3.12
N PHE A 65 -15.90 -6.05 -2.20
CA PHE A 65 -14.98 -5.95 -1.07
C PHE A 65 -15.03 -7.19 -0.19
N ILE A 66 -13.91 -7.54 0.43
CA ILE A 66 -13.88 -8.62 1.43
C ILE A 66 -14.75 -8.20 2.62
N PRO A 67 -15.70 -9.04 3.09
CA PRO A 67 -16.67 -8.64 4.13
C PRO A 67 -16.07 -8.16 5.45
N HIS A 68 -14.81 -8.53 5.74
CA HIS A 68 -14.13 -8.23 7.00
C HIS A 68 -12.92 -7.31 6.80
N ASP A 69 -12.78 -6.72 5.62
CA ASP A 69 -11.69 -5.79 5.33
C ASP A 69 -11.88 -4.45 6.04
N GLU A 70 -10.80 -3.74 6.27
CA GLU A 70 -10.84 -2.48 7.04
C GLU A 70 -10.61 -1.24 6.17
N ASP A 71 -10.09 -1.42 4.95
CA ASP A 71 -9.66 -0.34 4.06
C ASP A 71 -9.71 -0.71 2.57
N ILE A 72 -9.30 0.24 1.76
CA ILE A 72 -9.07 0.07 0.33
C ILE A 72 -7.58 0.16 0.07
N ASP A 73 -7.04 -0.84 -0.60
CA ASP A 73 -5.65 -0.93 -1.02
C ASP A 73 -5.49 -0.53 -2.48
N LEU A 74 -4.71 0.50 -2.75
CA LEU A 74 -4.32 0.93 -4.10
C LEU A 74 -2.80 0.98 -4.22
N CYS A 75 -2.29 0.81 -5.43
CA CYS A 75 -0.87 1.03 -5.69
C CYS A 75 -0.63 1.94 -6.87
N ILE A 76 0.44 2.71 -6.76
CA ILE A 76 1.01 3.56 -7.82
C ILE A 76 2.51 3.30 -7.94
N LEU A 77 3.09 3.70 -9.05
CA LEU A 77 4.53 3.66 -9.23
C LEU A 77 5.18 4.96 -8.71
N GLN A 78 6.42 4.86 -8.25
CA GLN A 78 7.18 6.03 -7.75
C GLN A 78 7.35 7.12 -8.83
N GLU A 79 7.30 6.73 -10.09
CA GLU A 79 7.37 7.63 -11.24
C GLU A 79 6.18 8.61 -11.26
N ASP A 80 5.03 8.21 -10.73
CA ASP A 80 3.80 9.01 -10.69
C ASP A 80 3.63 9.81 -9.38
N ILE A 81 4.63 9.79 -8.49
CA ILE A 81 4.52 10.37 -7.15
C ILE A 81 4.20 11.87 -7.16
N GLU A 82 4.74 12.64 -8.09
CA GLU A 82 4.50 14.08 -8.15
C GLU A 82 3.10 14.40 -8.65
N THR A 83 2.56 13.62 -9.59
CA THR A 83 1.16 13.68 -10.02
C THR A 83 0.24 13.38 -8.84
N PHE A 84 0.53 12.31 -8.09
CA PHE A 84 -0.22 11.96 -6.89
C PHE A 84 -0.17 13.03 -5.80
N LYS A 85 1.00 13.60 -5.51
CA LYS A 85 1.13 14.69 -4.53
C LYS A 85 0.32 15.92 -4.93
N ASN A 86 0.28 16.25 -6.21
CA ASN A 86 -0.54 17.38 -6.69
C ASN A 86 -2.03 17.08 -6.56
N LEU A 87 -2.45 15.83 -6.76
CA LEU A 87 -3.82 15.37 -6.62
C LEU A 87 -4.36 15.50 -5.18
N LEU A 88 -3.48 15.52 -4.16
CA LEU A 88 -3.89 15.69 -2.76
C LEU A 88 -4.71 16.97 -2.52
N TRP A 89 -4.50 18.01 -3.32
CA TRP A 89 -5.27 19.25 -3.23
C TRP A 89 -6.71 19.06 -3.69
N ASP A 90 -6.91 18.38 -4.83
CA ASP A 90 -8.24 18.12 -5.38
C ASP A 90 -9.00 17.09 -4.52
N LEU A 91 -8.29 16.10 -3.98
CA LEU A 91 -8.85 15.15 -3.02
C LEU A 91 -9.33 15.85 -1.75
N ARG A 92 -8.61 16.86 -1.26
CA ARG A 92 -9.04 17.66 -0.11
C ARG A 92 -10.32 18.43 -0.39
N GLU A 93 -10.48 18.98 -1.58
CA GLU A 93 -11.71 19.68 -1.99
C GLU A 93 -12.92 18.75 -1.98
N GLU A 94 -12.73 17.45 -2.23
CA GLU A 94 -13.75 16.41 -2.13
C GLU A 94 -13.91 15.84 -0.70
N GLY A 95 -13.23 16.41 0.28
CA GLY A 95 -13.35 16.04 1.70
C GLY A 95 -12.42 14.92 2.16
N PHE A 96 -11.41 14.54 1.37
CA PHE A 96 -10.36 13.65 1.86
C PHE A 96 -9.34 14.41 2.71
N GLU A 97 -8.85 13.75 3.73
CA GLU A 97 -7.73 14.21 4.54
C GLU A 97 -6.61 13.18 4.51
N VAL A 98 -5.36 13.65 4.49
CA VAL A 98 -4.20 12.79 4.66
C VAL A 98 -4.08 12.43 6.15
N MET A 99 -4.12 11.13 6.47
CA MET A 99 -3.85 10.62 7.81
C MET A 99 -2.36 10.44 8.05
N ARG A 100 -1.69 9.76 7.12
CA ARG A 100 -0.24 9.54 7.13
C ARG A 100 0.32 9.68 5.72
N PHE A 101 1.53 10.20 5.63
CA PHE A 101 2.35 10.15 4.44
C PHE A 101 3.75 9.77 4.90
N ASP A 102 4.20 8.61 4.47
CA ASP A 102 5.46 8.04 4.94
C ASP A 102 6.64 8.95 4.61
N ARG A 103 7.63 8.98 5.51
CA ARG A 103 8.84 9.79 5.39
C ARG A 103 9.65 9.54 4.13
N ARG A 104 9.50 8.34 3.55
CA ARG A 104 10.16 7.89 2.31
C ARG A 104 9.26 8.03 1.07
N ASN A 105 8.07 8.60 1.22
CA ASN A 105 7.05 8.67 0.18
C ASN A 105 6.66 7.27 -0.37
N SER A 106 6.55 6.28 0.49
CA SER A 106 6.26 4.91 0.09
C SER A 106 4.85 4.45 0.46
N LEU A 107 4.16 5.20 1.30
CA LEU A 107 2.79 4.92 1.72
C LEU A 107 2.07 6.23 2.04
N CYS A 108 0.86 6.38 1.52
CA CYS A 108 -0.07 7.45 1.89
C CYS A 108 -1.41 6.85 2.28
N SER A 109 -1.97 7.28 3.42
CA SER A 109 -3.32 6.92 3.84
C SER A 109 -4.20 8.15 3.79
N LEU A 110 -5.31 8.05 3.06
CA LEU A 110 -6.34 9.07 2.90
C LEU A 110 -7.59 8.64 3.65
N ILE A 111 -8.24 9.55 4.37
CA ILE A 111 -9.52 9.27 5.04
C ILE A 111 -10.60 10.21 4.52
N ARG A 112 -11.81 9.68 4.35
CA ARG A 112 -13.03 10.45 4.08
C ARG A 112 -14.23 9.74 4.70
N LYS A 113 -15.07 10.49 5.40
CA LYS A 113 -16.25 9.96 6.11
C LYS A 113 -15.95 8.78 7.05
N GLY A 114 -14.73 8.73 7.61
CA GLY A 114 -14.30 7.70 8.55
C GLY A 114 -13.74 6.42 7.91
N GLU A 115 -13.77 6.28 6.58
CA GLU A 115 -13.16 5.16 5.84
C GLU A 115 -11.88 5.62 5.15
N TYR A 116 -10.87 4.73 5.06
CA TYR A 116 -9.58 5.11 4.53
C TYR A 116 -9.15 4.28 3.32
N ILE A 117 -8.27 4.88 2.53
CA ILE A 117 -7.63 4.30 1.36
C ILE A 117 -6.13 4.35 1.60
N ASP A 118 -5.48 3.21 1.53
CA ASP A 118 -4.02 3.11 1.54
C ASP A 118 -3.48 3.08 0.12
N ILE A 119 -2.54 3.98 -0.18
CA ILE A 119 -1.85 4.08 -1.45
C ILE A 119 -0.40 3.69 -1.25
N TYR A 120 -0.04 2.52 -1.77
CA TYR A 120 1.31 1.97 -1.76
C TYR A 120 2.08 2.50 -2.95
N ILE A 121 3.25 3.10 -2.72
CA ILE A 121 4.06 3.75 -3.74
C ILE A 121 5.32 2.92 -3.97
N PHE A 122 5.32 2.16 -5.05
CA PHE A 122 6.36 1.21 -5.35
C PHE A 122 7.48 1.83 -6.18
N ARG A 123 8.71 1.71 -5.69
CA ARG A 123 9.93 2.11 -6.40
C ARG A 123 10.70 0.87 -6.89
N LYS A 124 11.54 1.06 -7.89
CA LYS A 124 12.40 0.00 -8.40
C LYS A 124 13.44 -0.40 -7.34
N LEU A 125 13.54 -1.68 -7.05
CA LEU A 125 14.56 -2.26 -6.18
C LEU A 125 15.71 -2.84 -7.00
N CYS A 126 15.38 -3.72 -7.94
CA CYS A 126 16.30 -4.32 -8.90
C CYS A 126 15.53 -4.69 -10.17
N GLU A 127 16.15 -5.39 -11.10
CA GLU A 127 15.48 -5.81 -12.32
C GLU A 127 14.28 -6.74 -12.00
N GLY A 128 13.12 -6.40 -12.56
CA GLY A 128 11.88 -7.15 -12.37
C GLY A 128 11.25 -7.08 -10.97
N VAL A 129 11.82 -6.29 -10.03
CA VAL A 129 11.32 -6.19 -8.65
C VAL A 129 11.16 -4.74 -8.22
N ARG A 130 10.02 -4.44 -7.62
CA ARG A 130 9.74 -3.17 -6.95
C ARG A 130 9.52 -3.37 -5.46
N GLU A 131 9.62 -2.32 -4.66
CA GLU A 131 9.43 -2.36 -3.22
C GLU A 131 8.77 -1.08 -2.67
N PHE A 132 8.08 -1.20 -1.54
CA PHE A 132 7.78 -0.08 -0.64
C PHE A 132 8.19 -0.46 0.78
N ASN A 133 9.01 0.35 1.43
CA ASN A 133 9.52 0.09 2.79
C ASN A 133 10.05 -1.34 3.04
N GLY A 134 10.66 -1.96 2.01
CA GLY A 134 11.17 -3.34 2.05
C GLY A 134 10.16 -4.42 1.66
N GLU A 135 8.87 -4.11 1.58
CA GLU A 135 7.89 -5.02 0.98
C GLU A 135 8.13 -5.09 -0.52
N ALA A 136 8.65 -6.21 -0.98
CA ALA A 136 8.96 -6.43 -2.38
C ALA A 136 7.80 -7.09 -3.13
N ILE A 137 7.70 -6.78 -4.42
CA ILE A 137 6.72 -7.34 -5.35
C ILE A 137 7.35 -7.49 -6.73
N TRP A 138 6.93 -8.47 -7.51
CA TRP A 138 7.35 -8.59 -8.91
C TRP A 138 6.75 -7.45 -9.74
N GLU A 139 7.61 -6.75 -10.48
CA GLU A 139 7.22 -5.57 -11.28
C GLU A 139 6.07 -5.87 -12.25
N LYS A 140 5.99 -7.10 -12.76
CA LYS A 140 4.92 -7.53 -13.67
C LYS A 140 3.52 -7.34 -13.07
N TYR A 141 3.34 -7.52 -11.76
CA TYR A 141 2.04 -7.34 -11.10
C TYR A 141 1.61 -5.87 -10.96
N LEU A 142 2.54 -4.93 -11.18
CA LEU A 142 2.28 -3.50 -11.12
C LEU A 142 2.26 -2.83 -12.50
N THR A 143 2.80 -3.48 -13.53
CA THR A 143 3.00 -2.87 -14.86
C THR A 143 2.21 -3.57 -15.97
N VAL A 144 2.03 -4.89 -15.87
CA VAL A 144 1.21 -5.67 -16.81
C VAL A 144 -0.19 -5.82 -16.21
N LEU A 145 -1.06 -4.87 -16.58
CA LEU A 145 -2.38 -4.70 -15.97
C LEU A 145 -3.49 -4.99 -16.99
N GLU A 146 -4.65 -5.35 -16.46
CA GLU A 146 -5.91 -5.46 -17.22
C GLU A 146 -7.05 -4.75 -16.47
N GLU A 147 -8.13 -4.46 -17.18
CA GLU A 147 -9.31 -3.84 -16.59
C GLU A 147 -10.26 -4.88 -16.00
N ILE A 148 -10.84 -4.55 -14.84
CA ILE A 148 -11.93 -5.30 -14.21
C ILE A 148 -13.08 -4.34 -13.87
N ASP A 149 -14.32 -4.81 -14.00
CA ASP A 149 -15.49 -4.11 -13.46
C ASP A 149 -15.55 -4.36 -11.95
N PHE A 150 -15.49 -3.30 -11.15
CA PHE A 150 -15.51 -3.38 -9.70
C PHE A 150 -16.19 -2.16 -9.09
N GLN A 151 -17.10 -2.37 -8.14
CA GLN A 151 -17.79 -1.31 -7.39
C GLN A 151 -18.47 -0.24 -8.27
N GLY A 152 -18.90 -0.60 -9.47
CA GLY A 152 -19.57 0.33 -10.41
C GLY A 152 -18.61 1.17 -11.27
N GLY A 153 -17.31 0.86 -11.26
CA GLY A 153 -16.30 1.47 -12.12
C GLY A 153 -15.42 0.42 -12.80
N LYS A 154 -14.58 0.86 -13.75
CA LYS A 154 -13.53 0.06 -14.35
C LYS A 154 -12.20 0.37 -13.66
N PHE A 155 -11.54 -0.64 -13.15
CA PHE A 155 -10.27 -0.51 -12.43
C PHE A 155 -9.18 -1.38 -13.06
N LEU A 156 -7.93 -1.01 -12.85
CA LEU A 156 -6.80 -1.83 -13.24
C LEU A 156 -6.45 -2.80 -12.12
N ILE A 157 -6.16 -4.04 -12.49
CA ILE A 157 -5.56 -5.07 -11.63
C ILE A 157 -4.37 -5.70 -12.32
N ALA A 158 -3.54 -6.42 -11.60
CA ALA A 158 -2.52 -7.27 -12.21
C ALA A 158 -3.19 -8.24 -13.20
N LYS A 159 -2.72 -8.33 -14.44
CA LYS A 159 -3.24 -9.30 -15.43
C LYS A 159 -3.15 -10.74 -14.92
N GLU A 160 -2.13 -11.05 -14.14
CA GLU A 160 -1.95 -12.34 -13.47
C GLU A 160 -2.36 -12.24 -11.99
N ALA A 161 -3.53 -11.66 -11.68
CA ALA A 161 -3.97 -11.43 -10.31
C ALA A 161 -4.09 -12.72 -9.49
N ALA A 162 -4.56 -13.82 -10.08
CA ALA A 162 -4.62 -15.13 -9.41
C ALA A 162 -3.21 -15.66 -9.06
N ASP A 163 -2.24 -15.45 -9.94
CA ASP A 163 -0.82 -15.81 -9.70
C ASP A 163 -0.22 -14.96 -8.57
N PHE A 164 -0.52 -13.65 -8.57
CA PHE A 164 -0.15 -12.78 -7.45
C PHE A 164 -0.75 -13.28 -6.12
N CYS A 165 -2.03 -13.64 -6.09
CA CYS A 165 -2.69 -14.13 -4.88
C CYS A 165 -2.09 -15.46 -4.40
N LEU A 166 -1.74 -16.37 -5.31
CA LEU A 166 -1.03 -17.60 -4.97
C LEU A 166 0.37 -17.29 -4.38
N PHE A 167 1.09 -16.35 -4.97
CA PHE A 167 2.39 -15.91 -4.47
C PHE A 167 2.28 -15.28 -3.08
N GLU A 168 1.36 -14.34 -2.91
CA GLU A 168 1.22 -13.54 -1.68
C GLU A 168 0.62 -14.36 -0.52
N TYR A 169 -0.50 -15.03 -0.77
CA TYR A 169 -1.31 -15.69 0.26
C TYR A 169 -1.14 -17.22 0.31
N GLY A 170 -0.56 -17.84 -0.74
CA GLY A 170 -0.39 -19.30 -0.85
C GLY A 170 -1.62 -20.02 -1.41
N GLU A 171 -1.62 -21.36 -1.36
CA GLU A 171 -2.63 -22.22 -2.00
C GLU A 171 -4.06 -21.99 -1.50
N SER A 172 -4.21 -21.55 -0.25
CA SER A 172 -5.51 -21.31 0.38
C SER A 172 -6.14 -19.94 0.04
N TRP A 173 -5.55 -19.14 -0.85
CA TRP A 173 -6.02 -17.78 -1.12
C TRP A 173 -7.49 -17.68 -1.56
N GLN A 174 -8.01 -18.75 -2.18
CA GLN A 174 -9.42 -18.84 -2.60
C GLN A 174 -10.38 -19.11 -1.42
N THR A 175 -9.87 -19.53 -0.27
CA THR A 175 -10.70 -19.83 0.89
C THR A 175 -10.79 -18.61 1.79
N PRO A 176 -11.97 -17.99 1.97
CA PRO A 176 -12.12 -16.85 2.85
C PRO A 176 -11.76 -17.22 4.30
N ILE A 177 -10.89 -16.42 4.90
CA ILE A 177 -10.55 -16.53 6.32
C ILE A 177 -11.27 -15.39 7.03
N ALA A 178 -12.24 -15.76 7.90
CA ALA A 178 -12.95 -14.76 8.68
C ALA A 178 -12.02 -14.16 9.73
N MET A 179 -11.64 -12.92 9.54
CA MET A 179 -10.95 -12.11 10.55
C MET A 179 -11.99 -11.32 11.33
N LYS A 180 -11.88 -11.37 12.67
CA LYS A 180 -12.72 -10.53 13.53
C LYS A 180 -11.90 -9.35 14.00
N PRO A 181 -12.48 -8.14 14.00
CA PRO A 181 -11.85 -7.00 14.65
C PRO A 181 -11.51 -7.36 16.09
N TYR A 182 -10.37 -6.93 16.57
CA TYR A 182 -9.95 -7.14 17.94
C TYR A 182 -9.89 -5.84 18.73
N ASP A 183 -10.14 -5.90 20.02
CA ASP A 183 -9.97 -4.77 20.91
C ASP A 183 -8.49 -4.56 21.21
N MET A 184 -7.94 -3.52 20.61
CA MET A 184 -6.55 -3.14 20.86
C MET A 184 -6.39 -2.57 22.28
N ALA A 185 -5.57 -3.22 23.10
CA ALA A 185 -5.29 -2.76 24.45
C ALA A 185 -4.67 -1.36 24.46
N TRP A 186 -4.92 -0.60 25.51
CA TRP A 186 -4.44 0.79 25.62
C TRP A 186 -2.93 0.93 25.45
N TYR A 187 -2.14 -0.03 25.95
CA TYR A 187 -0.68 -0.01 25.83
C TYR A 187 -0.22 -0.25 24.39
N GLN A 188 -0.93 -1.08 23.63
CA GLN A 188 -0.67 -1.30 22.19
C GLN A 188 -0.90 0.00 21.40
N LYS A 189 -1.99 0.71 21.70
CA LYS A 189 -2.26 2.04 21.10
C LYS A 189 -1.14 3.04 21.43
N LYS A 190 -0.63 3.03 22.67
CA LYS A 190 0.50 3.89 23.08
C LYS A 190 1.80 3.52 22.40
N LEU A 191 2.09 2.22 22.25
CA LEU A 191 3.27 1.75 21.52
C LEU A 191 3.21 2.14 20.04
N SER A 192 2.06 1.99 19.40
CA SER A 192 1.84 2.44 18.02
C SER A 192 2.05 3.95 17.86
N GLN A 193 1.51 4.75 18.79
CA GLN A 193 1.73 6.21 18.83
C GLN A 193 3.22 6.56 18.98
N LEU A 194 3.93 5.86 19.88
CA LEU A 194 5.37 6.05 20.10
C LEU A 194 6.17 5.66 18.84
N PHE A 195 5.85 4.52 18.23
CA PHE A 195 6.48 4.08 16.99
C PHE A 195 6.38 5.15 15.89
N TRP A 196 5.17 5.65 15.63
CA TRP A 196 4.95 6.68 14.61
C TRP A 196 5.58 8.02 14.99
N TRP A 197 5.61 8.37 16.28
CA TRP A 197 6.34 9.54 16.73
C TRP A 197 7.83 9.40 16.45
N LEU A 198 8.45 8.27 16.76
CA LEU A 198 9.84 7.96 16.43
C LEU A 198 10.07 8.00 14.92
N HIS A 199 9.18 7.37 14.14
CA HIS A 199 9.26 7.35 12.69
C HIS A 199 9.42 8.76 12.08
N PHE A 200 8.67 9.74 12.59
CA PHE A 200 8.72 11.10 12.07
C PHE A 200 9.78 12.00 12.72
N ASN A 201 10.27 11.69 13.92
CA ASN A 201 11.14 12.58 14.69
C ASN A 201 12.58 12.05 14.87
N LEU A 202 12.86 10.77 14.59
CA LEU A 202 14.22 10.27 14.65
C LEU A 202 15.13 11.05 13.68
N PRO A 203 16.34 11.44 14.11
CA PRO A 203 17.36 11.96 13.20
C PRO A 203 17.67 10.97 12.08
N ASP A 204 18.01 11.47 10.89
CA ASP A 204 18.31 10.64 9.72
C ASP A 204 19.40 9.59 10.01
N CYS A 205 20.40 9.93 10.83
CA CYS A 205 21.49 9.01 11.20
C CYS A 205 21.02 7.78 12.02
N LEU A 206 19.86 7.85 12.68
CA LEU A 206 19.25 6.74 13.41
C LEU A 206 18.09 6.12 12.61
N PHE A 207 17.32 6.96 11.93
CA PHE A 207 16.16 6.52 11.16
C PHE A 207 16.55 5.60 9.99
N PHE A 208 17.53 5.99 9.17
CA PHE A 208 17.90 5.20 8.00
C PHE A 208 18.52 3.83 8.35
N PRO A 209 19.44 3.68 9.30
CA PRO A 209 19.91 2.35 9.70
C PRO A 209 18.81 1.46 10.25
N TRP A 210 17.88 2.02 11.02
CA TRP A 210 16.73 1.28 11.52
C TRP A 210 15.81 0.79 10.40
N MET A 211 15.46 1.67 9.45
CA MET A 211 14.65 1.31 8.29
C MET A 211 15.37 0.34 7.35
N GLN A 212 16.69 0.48 7.18
CA GLN A 212 17.52 -0.43 6.41
C GLN A 212 17.39 -1.86 6.94
N ARG A 213 17.62 -2.04 8.24
CA ARG A 213 17.53 -3.35 8.90
C ARG A 213 16.11 -3.94 8.82
N ASN A 214 15.09 -3.10 9.00
CA ASN A 214 13.70 -3.53 8.86
C ASN A 214 13.40 -4.00 7.44
N GLY A 215 13.85 -3.25 6.44
CA GLY A 215 13.67 -3.60 5.03
C GLY A 215 14.40 -4.88 4.63
N GLU A 216 15.62 -5.09 5.11
CA GLU A 216 16.37 -6.35 4.87
C GLU A 216 15.59 -7.57 5.40
N GLY A 217 14.98 -7.47 6.60
CA GLY A 217 14.13 -8.53 7.15
C GLY A 217 12.89 -8.81 6.29
N LYS A 218 12.32 -7.77 5.65
CA LYS A 218 11.19 -7.94 4.74
C LYS A 218 11.60 -8.57 3.41
N ILE A 219 12.78 -8.23 2.88
CA ILE A 219 13.34 -8.91 1.71
C ILE A 219 13.58 -10.41 2.00
N GLU A 220 14.06 -10.74 3.19
CA GLU A 220 14.18 -12.14 3.61
C GLU A 220 12.81 -12.84 3.65
N ALA A 221 11.78 -12.17 4.15
CA ALA A 221 10.41 -12.69 4.15
C ALA A 221 9.87 -12.87 2.71
N PHE A 222 10.16 -11.95 1.81
CA PHE A 222 9.86 -12.10 0.38
C PHE A 222 10.55 -13.33 -0.21
N ASN A 223 11.83 -13.55 0.06
CA ASN A 223 12.57 -14.71 -0.42
C ASN A 223 11.98 -16.04 0.10
N LYS A 224 11.39 -16.05 1.31
CA LYS A 224 10.63 -17.22 1.80
C LYS A 224 9.35 -17.46 1.02
N LYS A 225 8.67 -16.38 0.56
CA LYS A 225 7.51 -16.50 -0.35
C LYS A 225 7.94 -17.08 -1.70
N VAL A 226 9.09 -16.67 -2.24
CA VAL A 226 9.68 -17.24 -3.47
C VAL A 226 9.94 -18.75 -3.33
N ASP A 227 10.55 -19.18 -2.22
CA ASP A 227 10.78 -20.61 -1.95
C ASP A 227 9.46 -21.39 -1.90
N ARG A 228 8.47 -20.86 -1.19
CA ARG A 228 7.13 -21.47 -1.11
C ARG A 228 6.50 -21.61 -2.49
N TYR A 229 6.50 -20.52 -3.27
CA TYR A 229 5.90 -20.48 -4.60
C TYR A 229 6.58 -21.47 -5.55
N ASN A 230 7.92 -21.50 -5.62
CA ASN A 230 8.68 -22.41 -6.45
C ASN A 230 8.40 -23.88 -6.06
N LYS A 231 8.24 -24.16 -4.76
CA LYS A 231 7.87 -25.50 -4.28
C LYS A 231 6.46 -25.91 -4.78
N ILE A 232 5.48 -25.02 -4.72
CA ILE A 232 4.12 -25.27 -5.23
C ILE A 232 4.16 -25.51 -6.76
N ALA A 233 4.91 -24.71 -7.49
CA ALA A 233 5.06 -24.82 -8.94
C ALA A 233 5.86 -26.05 -9.38
N GLY A 234 6.55 -26.74 -8.48
CA GLY A 234 7.43 -27.89 -8.78
C GLY A 234 8.65 -27.55 -9.62
N LYS A 235 8.97 -26.28 -9.80
CA LYS A 235 10.11 -25.76 -10.55
C LYS A 235 10.50 -24.36 -10.08
N THR A 236 11.71 -23.92 -10.40
CA THR A 236 12.11 -22.53 -10.20
C THR A 236 11.40 -21.64 -11.21
N VAL A 237 10.45 -20.83 -10.72
CA VAL A 237 9.73 -19.82 -11.51
C VAL A 237 10.35 -18.45 -11.28
N TYR A 238 10.72 -18.17 -10.02
CA TYR A 238 11.32 -16.92 -9.61
C TYR A 238 12.62 -17.15 -8.87
N ASP A 239 13.59 -16.26 -9.12
CA ASP A 239 14.83 -16.22 -8.38
C ASP A 239 14.68 -15.37 -7.11
N LYS A 240 15.44 -15.71 -6.07
CA LYS A 240 15.50 -14.89 -4.86
C LYS A 240 16.18 -13.57 -5.13
N ILE A 241 15.74 -12.54 -4.39
CA ILE A 241 16.46 -11.27 -4.34
C ILE A 241 17.80 -11.53 -3.63
N PRO A 242 18.95 -11.21 -4.27
CA PRO A 242 20.26 -11.36 -3.65
C PRO A 242 20.40 -10.55 -2.35
N GLU A 243 21.19 -11.07 -1.41
CA GLU A 243 21.55 -10.33 -0.19
C GLU A 243 22.28 -9.03 -0.54
N GLY A 244 22.06 -8.00 0.28
CA GLY A 244 22.73 -6.70 0.16
C GLY A 244 22.20 -5.78 -0.95
N ILE A 245 21.21 -6.20 -1.75
CA ILE A 245 20.60 -5.31 -2.78
C ILE A 245 19.74 -4.23 -2.16
N TYR A 246 19.08 -4.51 -1.02
CA TYR A 246 18.21 -3.54 -0.41
C TYR A 246 19.02 -2.39 0.21
N HIS A 247 18.96 -1.23 -0.41
CA HIS A 247 19.56 -0.01 0.11
C HIS A 247 18.53 1.12 0.17
N ILE A 248 18.35 1.68 1.34
CA ILE A 248 17.56 2.89 1.51
C ILE A 248 18.30 4.05 0.86
N ALA A 249 17.82 4.51 -0.28
CA ALA A 249 18.29 5.76 -0.86
C ALA A 249 18.04 6.90 0.14
N LYS A 250 19.11 7.56 0.58
CA LYS A 250 18.99 8.81 1.34
C LYS A 250 18.29 9.81 0.42
N THR A 251 17.04 10.14 0.73
CA THR A 251 16.33 11.21 0.01
C THR A 251 17.16 12.48 0.16
N LYS A 252 17.68 12.98 -0.96
CA LYS A 252 18.27 14.33 -0.97
C LYS A 252 17.16 15.29 -0.53
N LYS A 253 17.41 16.03 0.53
CA LYS A 253 16.55 17.11 1.01
C LYS A 253 16.40 18.19 -0.05
#